data_2cf67be5a1c5cc39a43c3267fe84da77
#
_entry.id   2cf67be5a1c5cc39a43c3267fe84da77
#
_cell.length_a   1.000
_cell.length_b   1.000
_cell.length_c   1.000
_cell.angle_alpha   90.00
_cell.angle_beta   90.00
_cell.angle_gamma   90.00
#
_symmetry.space_group_name_H-M   'P 1'
#
loop_
_entity.id
_entity.type
_entity.pdbx_description
1 polymer ?
#
loop_
_entity_poly.entity_id
_entity_poly.type
_entity_poly.pdbx_seq_one_letter_code
_entity_poly.pdbx_strand_id
1 'polypeptide(L)'
;MKIEEIKMKDLHPKEFIEQKINEISSVVGSSSAINALSGGVDSSTVTILAYKALGDRLKTYFIDNGLMRQDEPQRIVSLFEELGVGVQIVDAQKQFFNALKGVTDPEEKREAITKAFYEDVFGQLVRESGAKYLLQGTNYTDVEETIAGIKRQHNILEQLGINTEERYGYKLIEPLIQLRKTAIRGVAKALGLPEEMYNRPPFPGPALAARIIGEVTPERVEIVRRATKIVEEELFNTGAFQYLAILHEDKVTGVRKGKRDYGSQIEVRCWESKDAKVGSPTRLPYDILDKLAERMTIEVPGVVSVTYNITKKPPSTIEAV
;
A
#
# COMPACT_ATOMS: atom_id res chain seq x y z
N MET A 1 12.16 24.58 4.94
CA MET A 1 12.09 24.48 6.43
C MET A 1 12.62 23.10 6.80
N LYS A 2 13.52 22.98 7.80
CA LYS A 2 14.06 21.67 8.22
C LYS A 2 12.98 20.96 9.05
N ILE A 3 12.48 19.84 8.58
CA ILE A 3 11.49 19.04 9.32
C ILE A 3 12.24 18.32 10.44
N GLU A 4 11.80 18.51 11.69
CA GLU A 4 12.36 17.81 12.85
C GLU A 4 11.53 16.57 13.19
N GLU A 5 12.22 15.45 13.41
CA GLU A 5 11.59 14.19 13.81
C GLU A 5 11.10 14.26 15.26
N ILE A 6 9.86 13.85 15.48
CA ILE A 6 9.35 13.54 16.83
C ILE A 6 9.66 12.06 17.10
N LYS A 7 10.62 11.80 18.01
CA LYS A 7 11.00 10.43 18.37
C LYS A 7 9.92 9.77 19.21
N MET A 8 9.79 8.45 19.09
CA MET A 8 8.79 7.67 19.83
C MET A 8 8.82 7.89 21.35
N LYS A 9 10.01 8.09 21.93
CA LYS A 9 10.18 8.35 23.38
C LYS A 9 9.63 9.71 23.85
N ASP A 10 9.56 10.68 22.93
CA ASP A 10 9.12 12.05 23.17
C ASP A 10 7.68 12.28 22.69
N LEU A 11 7.05 11.25 22.11
CA LEU A 11 5.70 11.31 21.57
C LEU A 11 4.67 11.03 22.67
N HIS A 12 3.75 11.97 22.90
CA HIS A 12 2.55 11.81 23.68
C HIS A 12 1.34 11.69 22.73
N PRO A 13 0.88 10.46 22.37
CA PRO A 13 -0.08 10.28 21.28
C PRO A 13 -1.39 11.07 21.42
N LYS A 14 -1.93 11.19 22.63
CA LYS A 14 -3.19 11.93 22.88
C LYS A 14 -3.00 13.44 22.64
N GLU A 15 -1.93 14.02 23.15
CA GLU A 15 -1.61 15.44 22.95
C GLU A 15 -1.32 15.74 21.47
N PHE A 16 -0.57 14.86 20.80
CA PHE A 16 -0.32 14.96 19.37
C PHE A 16 -1.62 14.93 18.55
N ILE A 17 -2.56 14.05 18.89
CA ILE A 17 -3.87 13.95 18.23
C ILE A 17 -4.64 15.26 18.39
N GLU A 18 -4.75 15.77 19.62
CA GLU A 18 -5.46 17.04 19.92
C GLU A 18 -4.83 18.21 19.18
N GLN A 19 -3.50 18.31 19.20
CA GLN A 19 -2.77 19.34 18.46
C GLN A 19 -3.05 19.27 16.96
N LYS A 20 -2.98 18.08 16.33
CA LYS A 20 -3.21 17.92 14.89
C LYS A 20 -4.66 18.15 14.49
N ILE A 21 -5.63 17.76 15.30
CA ILE A 21 -7.05 18.09 15.07
C ILE A 21 -7.25 19.60 15.06
N ASN A 22 -6.70 20.32 16.03
CA ASN A 22 -6.81 21.78 16.10
C ASN A 22 -6.10 22.46 14.93
N GLU A 23 -4.90 21.99 14.55
CA GLU A 23 -4.13 22.48 13.39
C GLU A 23 -4.93 22.32 12.09
N ILE A 24 -5.44 21.11 11.82
CA ILE A 24 -6.24 20.82 10.61
C ILE A 24 -7.50 21.71 10.60
N SER A 25 -8.23 21.78 11.71
CA SER A 25 -9.45 22.59 11.81
C SER A 25 -9.17 24.07 11.57
N SER A 26 -8.09 24.60 12.15
CA SER A 26 -7.69 26.00 11.98
C SER A 26 -7.27 26.33 10.55
N VAL A 27 -6.46 25.45 9.91
CA VAL A 27 -5.96 25.65 8.55
C VAL A 27 -7.09 25.55 7.51
N VAL A 28 -7.96 24.55 7.66
CA VAL A 28 -9.07 24.33 6.71
C VAL A 28 -10.20 25.34 6.91
N GLY A 29 -10.42 25.82 8.13
CA GLY A 29 -11.47 26.77 8.46
C GLY A 29 -12.86 26.26 8.07
N SER A 30 -13.62 27.03 7.31
CA SER A 30 -14.94 26.65 6.81
C SER A 30 -14.91 25.90 5.46
N SER A 31 -13.73 25.71 4.88
CA SER A 31 -13.57 25.01 3.59
C SER A 31 -13.75 23.47 3.74
N SER A 32 -13.81 22.79 2.61
CA SER A 32 -13.75 21.33 2.54
C SER A 32 -12.33 20.84 2.24
N ALA A 33 -12.05 19.62 2.65
CA ALA A 33 -10.82 18.94 2.36
C ALA A 33 -11.10 17.56 1.74
N ILE A 34 -10.10 17.02 1.05
CA ILE A 34 -10.13 15.70 0.42
C ILE A 34 -8.96 14.86 0.91
N ASN A 35 -9.14 13.56 1.00
CA ASN A 35 -8.05 12.62 1.16
C ASN A 35 -8.27 11.32 0.38
N ALA A 36 -7.18 10.64 0.04
CA ALA A 36 -7.20 9.30 -0.51
C ALA A 36 -6.87 8.28 0.59
N LEU A 37 -7.78 7.36 0.82
CA LEU A 37 -7.62 6.26 1.76
C LEU A 37 -7.11 5.03 1.01
N SER A 38 -5.89 4.58 1.32
CA SER A 38 -5.29 3.38 0.71
C SER A 38 -5.42 2.12 1.57
N GLY A 39 -5.95 2.23 2.78
CA GLY A 39 -5.97 1.15 3.77
C GLY A 39 -4.63 0.90 4.47
N GLY A 40 -3.58 1.64 4.14
CA GLY A 40 -2.31 1.66 4.89
C GLY A 40 -2.44 2.45 6.19
N VAL A 41 -1.59 2.16 7.19
CA VAL A 41 -1.66 2.80 8.51
C VAL A 41 -1.56 4.33 8.44
N ASP A 42 -0.73 4.85 7.53
CA ASP A 42 -0.49 6.30 7.38
C ASP A 42 -1.76 7.01 6.88
N SER A 43 -2.32 6.56 5.75
CA SER A 43 -3.56 7.13 5.20
C SER A 43 -4.74 6.96 6.13
N SER A 44 -4.85 5.82 6.81
CA SER A 44 -5.90 5.54 7.78
C SER A 44 -5.83 6.46 8.99
N THR A 45 -4.62 6.71 9.52
CA THR A 45 -4.39 7.64 10.64
C THR A 45 -4.78 9.07 10.25
N VAL A 46 -4.35 9.52 9.05
CA VAL A 46 -4.72 10.85 8.52
C VAL A 46 -6.22 10.97 8.33
N THR A 47 -6.89 9.94 7.80
CA THR A 47 -8.35 9.95 7.61
C THR A 47 -9.09 10.18 8.92
N ILE A 48 -8.73 9.45 9.99
CA ILE A 48 -9.40 9.62 11.29
C ILE A 48 -9.08 10.98 11.92
N LEU A 49 -7.83 11.45 11.85
CA LEU A 49 -7.45 12.80 12.33
C LEU A 49 -8.27 13.89 11.61
N ALA A 50 -8.33 13.79 10.28
CA ALA A 50 -9.06 14.73 9.45
C ALA A 50 -10.58 14.69 9.70
N TYR A 51 -11.15 13.50 9.86
CA TYR A 51 -12.57 13.34 10.18
C TYR A 51 -12.92 13.94 11.55
N LYS A 52 -12.09 13.70 12.57
CA LYS A 52 -12.27 14.32 13.89
C LYS A 52 -12.18 15.84 13.86
N ALA A 53 -11.38 16.42 12.95
CA ALA A 53 -11.23 17.86 12.79
C ALA A 53 -12.33 18.50 11.96
N LEU A 54 -12.84 17.83 10.93
CA LEU A 54 -13.65 18.42 9.87
C LEU A 54 -15.08 17.86 9.77
N GLY A 55 -15.32 16.65 10.30
CA GLY A 55 -16.59 15.95 10.12
C GLY A 55 -16.95 15.79 8.64
N ASP A 56 -18.17 16.13 8.27
CA ASP A 56 -18.71 16.00 6.90
C ASP A 56 -18.04 16.90 5.85
N ARG A 57 -17.18 17.82 6.28
CA ARG A 57 -16.36 18.63 5.36
C ARG A 57 -15.14 17.88 4.81
N LEU A 58 -14.85 16.68 5.33
CA LEU A 58 -13.86 15.77 4.76
C LEU A 58 -14.54 14.88 3.70
N LYS A 59 -13.98 14.87 2.49
CA LYS A 59 -14.35 13.95 1.41
C LYS A 59 -13.28 12.86 1.32
N THR A 60 -13.62 11.64 1.71
CA THR A 60 -12.69 10.50 1.69
C THR A 60 -12.99 9.58 0.52
N TYR A 61 -11.97 9.31 -0.30
CA TYR A 61 -12.08 8.41 -1.44
C TYR A 61 -11.15 7.21 -1.28
N PHE A 62 -11.70 6.03 -1.58
CA PHE A 62 -10.92 4.83 -1.81
C PHE A 62 -10.85 4.58 -3.32
N ILE A 63 -9.65 4.65 -3.90
CA ILE A 63 -9.46 4.42 -5.33
C ILE A 63 -9.18 2.94 -5.55
N ASP A 64 -10.18 2.23 -6.10
CA ASP A 64 -10.00 0.84 -6.53
C ASP A 64 -9.27 0.82 -7.88
N ASN A 65 -7.99 0.56 -7.83
CA ASN A 65 -7.11 0.46 -8.98
C ASN A 65 -7.06 -0.96 -9.60
N GLY A 66 -7.84 -1.91 -9.09
CA GLY A 66 -7.83 -3.30 -9.51
C GLY A 66 -6.61 -4.12 -9.07
N LEU A 67 -5.63 -3.50 -8.38
CA LEU A 67 -4.36 -4.12 -7.98
C LEU A 67 -4.32 -4.51 -6.49
N MET A 68 -5.42 -4.34 -5.78
CA MET A 68 -5.50 -4.60 -4.34
C MET A 68 -5.69 -6.11 -4.05
N ARG A 69 -5.50 -6.48 -2.79
CA ARG A 69 -5.82 -7.82 -2.28
C ARG A 69 -7.30 -8.14 -2.49
N GLN A 70 -7.64 -9.41 -2.34
CA GLN A 70 -9.02 -9.87 -2.44
C GLN A 70 -9.90 -9.15 -1.40
N ASP A 71 -11.04 -8.62 -1.85
CA ASP A 71 -12.08 -7.96 -1.06
C ASP A 71 -11.58 -6.77 -0.22
N GLU A 72 -10.35 -6.28 -0.48
CA GLU A 72 -9.74 -5.21 0.30
C GLU A 72 -10.50 -3.87 0.20
N PRO A 73 -10.96 -3.40 -0.97
CA PRO A 73 -11.71 -2.16 -1.07
C PRO A 73 -12.95 -2.16 -0.17
N GLN A 74 -13.76 -3.21 -0.26
CA GLN A 74 -15.01 -3.35 0.50
C GLN A 74 -14.74 -3.44 2.01
N ARG A 75 -13.73 -4.24 2.39
CA ARG A 75 -13.35 -4.40 3.80
C ARG A 75 -12.89 -3.09 4.42
N ILE A 76 -12.08 -2.30 3.70
CA ILE A 76 -11.59 -1.02 4.21
C ILE A 76 -12.74 -0.03 4.35
N VAL A 77 -13.63 0.05 3.35
CA VAL A 77 -14.79 0.95 3.41
C VAL A 77 -15.70 0.58 4.58
N SER A 78 -16.10 -0.69 4.73
CA SER A 78 -16.95 -1.13 5.85
C SER A 78 -16.32 -0.80 7.20
N LEU A 79 -15.01 -0.99 7.36
CA LEU A 79 -14.32 -0.66 8.59
C LEU A 79 -14.37 0.85 8.92
N PHE A 80 -14.22 1.71 7.92
CA PHE A 80 -14.30 3.17 8.14
C PHE A 80 -15.74 3.64 8.37
N GLU A 81 -16.73 3.00 7.76
CA GLU A 81 -18.14 3.24 8.06
C GLU A 81 -18.49 2.90 9.52
N GLU A 82 -17.95 1.79 10.06
CA GLU A 82 -18.09 1.45 11.48
C GLU A 82 -17.44 2.50 12.41
N LEU A 83 -16.40 3.18 11.94
CA LEU A 83 -15.76 4.30 12.63
C LEU A 83 -16.48 5.65 12.40
N GLY A 84 -17.61 5.65 11.69
CA GLY A 84 -18.42 6.82 11.38
C GLY A 84 -17.89 7.66 10.21
N VAL A 85 -16.91 7.19 9.46
CA VAL A 85 -16.32 7.91 8.33
C VAL A 85 -16.94 7.42 7.02
N GLY A 86 -17.63 8.30 6.32
CA GLY A 86 -18.11 8.02 4.97
C GLY A 86 -16.97 7.93 3.97
N VAL A 87 -16.84 6.78 3.29
CA VAL A 87 -15.82 6.54 2.26
C VAL A 87 -16.50 6.24 0.92
N GLN A 88 -16.10 6.97 -0.11
CA GLN A 88 -16.59 6.74 -1.46
C GLN A 88 -15.58 5.89 -2.24
N ILE A 89 -16.05 4.74 -2.79
CA ILE A 89 -15.23 3.92 -3.70
C ILE A 89 -15.30 4.53 -5.10
N VAL A 90 -14.10 4.70 -5.69
CA VAL A 90 -13.94 5.14 -7.08
C VAL A 90 -13.35 3.98 -7.87
N ASP A 91 -14.12 3.42 -8.79
CA ASP A 91 -13.63 2.40 -9.72
C ASP A 91 -12.73 3.06 -10.77
N ALA A 92 -11.44 2.80 -10.66
CA ALA A 92 -10.40 3.29 -11.57
C ALA A 92 -9.62 2.14 -12.24
N GLN A 93 -10.10 0.89 -12.13
CA GLN A 93 -9.39 -0.29 -12.62
C GLN A 93 -8.98 -0.15 -14.09
N LYS A 94 -9.90 0.32 -14.94
CA LYS A 94 -9.66 0.51 -16.37
C LYS A 94 -8.50 1.48 -16.63
N GLN A 95 -8.43 2.60 -15.90
CA GLN A 95 -7.38 3.61 -16.04
C GLN A 95 -6.01 3.01 -15.71
N PHE A 96 -5.91 2.28 -14.60
CA PHE A 96 -4.66 1.67 -14.16
C PHE A 96 -4.20 0.54 -15.09
N PHE A 97 -5.09 -0.34 -15.51
CA PHE A 97 -4.71 -1.39 -16.47
C PHE A 97 -4.32 -0.83 -17.85
N ASN A 98 -4.96 0.25 -18.29
CA ASN A 98 -4.55 0.94 -19.52
C ASN A 98 -3.15 1.57 -19.39
N ALA A 99 -2.84 2.18 -18.26
CA ALA A 99 -1.52 2.77 -17.99
C ALA A 99 -0.42 1.71 -17.90
N LEU A 100 -0.74 0.49 -17.46
CA LEU A 100 0.19 -0.63 -17.31
C LEU A 100 0.32 -1.51 -18.56
N LYS A 101 -0.46 -1.27 -19.60
CA LYS A 101 -0.46 -2.08 -20.82
C LYS A 101 0.88 -2.04 -21.53
N GLY A 102 1.50 -3.19 -21.69
CA GLY A 102 2.81 -3.34 -22.33
C GLY A 102 4.00 -2.91 -21.47
N VAL A 103 3.76 -2.45 -20.23
CA VAL A 103 4.83 -2.05 -19.30
C VAL A 103 5.33 -3.26 -18.52
N THR A 104 6.62 -3.56 -18.66
CA THR A 104 7.26 -4.71 -18.01
C THR A 104 8.34 -4.31 -17.01
N ASP A 105 9.00 -3.17 -17.23
CA ASP A 105 10.05 -2.66 -16.35
C ASP A 105 9.47 -2.22 -14.98
N PRO A 106 10.13 -2.58 -13.87
CA PRO A 106 9.69 -2.24 -12.51
C PRO A 106 9.51 -0.76 -12.23
N GLU A 107 10.43 0.08 -12.66
CA GLU A 107 10.37 1.52 -12.39
C GLU A 107 9.34 2.20 -13.30
N GLU A 108 9.22 1.76 -14.55
CA GLU A 108 8.16 2.25 -15.45
C GLU A 108 6.76 1.88 -14.93
N LYS A 109 6.58 0.68 -14.33
CA LYS A 109 5.31 0.32 -13.67
C LYS A 109 4.98 1.26 -12.52
N ARG A 110 5.96 1.58 -11.67
CA ARG A 110 5.78 2.52 -10.55
C ARG A 110 5.39 3.91 -11.06
N GLU A 111 6.07 4.39 -12.10
CA GLU A 111 5.79 5.67 -12.72
C GLU A 111 4.39 5.71 -13.35
N ALA A 112 4.01 4.67 -14.12
CA ALA A 112 2.69 4.55 -14.72
C ALA A 112 1.56 4.56 -13.69
N ILE A 113 1.71 3.79 -12.60
CA ILE A 113 0.74 3.74 -11.50
C ILE A 113 0.63 5.10 -10.81
N THR A 114 1.77 5.75 -10.56
CA THR A 114 1.81 7.08 -9.95
C THR A 114 1.10 8.11 -10.77
N LYS A 115 1.42 8.15 -12.08
CA LYS A 115 0.80 9.07 -13.01
C LYS A 115 -0.71 8.85 -13.10
N ALA A 116 -1.14 7.60 -13.28
CA ALA A 116 -2.56 7.26 -13.30
C ALA A 116 -3.27 7.70 -12.02
N PHE A 117 -2.64 7.50 -10.85
CA PHE A 117 -3.22 7.92 -9.58
C PHE A 117 -3.37 9.44 -9.48
N TYR A 118 -2.26 10.19 -9.61
CA TYR A 118 -2.26 11.63 -9.30
C TYR A 118 -2.81 12.49 -10.43
N GLU A 119 -2.53 12.17 -11.69
CA GLU A 119 -2.95 13.01 -12.81
C GLU A 119 -4.33 12.64 -13.35
N ASP A 120 -4.57 11.33 -13.57
CA ASP A 120 -5.78 10.87 -14.27
C ASP A 120 -6.97 10.71 -13.32
N VAL A 121 -6.77 10.14 -12.12
CA VAL A 121 -7.87 9.80 -11.20
C VAL A 121 -7.99 10.82 -10.09
N PHE A 122 -7.00 10.90 -9.19
CA PHE A 122 -7.12 11.71 -7.98
C PHE A 122 -7.16 13.21 -8.28
N GLY A 123 -6.37 13.66 -9.27
CA GLY A 123 -6.41 15.06 -9.72
C GLY A 123 -7.79 15.47 -10.25
N GLN A 124 -8.50 14.55 -10.91
CA GLN A 124 -9.89 14.79 -11.34
C GLN A 124 -10.83 14.90 -10.13
N LEU A 125 -10.75 13.96 -9.18
CA LEU A 125 -11.55 13.97 -7.95
C LEU A 125 -11.35 15.25 -7.14
N VAL A 126 -10.12 15.74 -7.03
CA VAL A 126 -9.84 17.01 -6.37
C VAL A 126 -10.60 18.15 -7.04
N ARG A 127 -10.50 18.29 -8.37
CA ARG A 127 -11.20 19.34 -9.14
C ARG A 127 -12.72 19.25 -8.99
N GLU A 128 -13.29 18.05 -9.11
CA GLU A 128 -14.73 17.81 -9.00
C GLU A 128 -15.26 18.01 -7.57
N SER A 129 -14.43 17.72 -6.57
CA SER A 129 -14.80 17.88 -5.17
C SER A 129 -14.97 19.32 -4.72
N GLY A 130 -14.32 20.26 -5.40
CA GLY A 130 -14.20 21.66 -4.97
C GLY A 130 -13.44 21.85 -3.65
N ALA A 131 -12.73 20.82 -3.18
CA ALA A 131 -11.92 20.87 -1.97
C ALA A 131 -10.67 21.74 -2.21
N LYS A 132 -10.37 22.59 -1.24
CA LYS A 132 -9.19 23.49 -1.30
C LYS A 132 -7.95 22.87 -0.62
N TYR A 133 -8.14 21.78 0.10
CA TYR A 133 -7.08 21.14 0.88
C TYR A 133 -7.03 19.64 0.60
N LEU A 134 -5.82 19.13 0.46
CA LEU A 134 -5.52 17.69 0.41
C LEU A 134 -4.81 17.29 1.70
N LEU A 135 -5.37 16.31 2.42
CA LEU A 135 -4.68 15.67 3.53
C LEU A 135 -3.98 14.40 3.07
N GLN A 136 -2.70 14.28 3.38
CA GLN A 136 -1.84 13.20 2.88
C GLN A 136 -1.02 12.56 4.01
N GLY A 137 -0.80 11.25 3.88
CA GLY A 137 -0.11 10.42 4.87
C GLY A 137 1.42 10.37 4.71
N THR A 138 2.04 11.46 4.27
CA THR A 138 3.50 11.57 4.23
C THR A 138 4.08 11.43 5.62
N ASN A 139 5.11 10.61 5.77
CA ASN A 139 5.81 10.37 7.03
C ASN A 139 7.28 10.79 6.95
N TYR A 140 7.97 10.83 8.10
CA TYR A 140 9.36 11.28 8.17
C TYR A 140 10.32 10.42 7.33
N THR A 141 10.07 9.11 7.23
CA THR A 141 10.89 8.21 6.41
C THR A 141 10.77 8.51 4.92
N ASP A 142 9.57 8.87 4.44
CA ASP A 142 9.34 9.25 3.05
C ASP A 142 10.20 10.48 2.68
N VAL A 143 10.24 11.48 3.58
CA VAL A 143 11.06 12.68 3.41
C VAL A 143 12.55 12.35 3.38
N GLU A 144 13.03 11.54 4.34
CA GLU A 144 14.43 11.12 4.45
C GLU A 144 14.90 10.37 3.18
N GLU A 145 14.13 9.39 2.72
CA GLU A 145 14.45 8.57 1.54
C GLU A 145 14.50 9.42 0.25
N THR A 146 13.64 10.42 0.14
CA THR A 146 13.63 11.32 -1.03
C THR A 146 14.81 12.28 -1.02
N ILE A 147 15.10 12.92 0.13
CA ILE A 147 16.26 13.83 0.25
C ILE A 147 17.57 13.08 0.01
N ALA A 148 17.66 11.81 0.44
CA ALA A 148 18.81 10.95 0.20
C ALA A 148 18.92 10.43 -1.24
N GLY A 149 17.92 10.68 -2.10
CA GLY A 149 17.88 10.18 -3.47
C GLY A 149 17.69 8.66 -3.58
N ILE A 150 17.28 7.99 -2.46
CA ILE A 150 17.11 6.54 -2.40
C ILE A 150 15.82 6.10 -3.12
N LYS A 151 14.76 6.88 -2.97
CA LYS A 151 13.49 6.69 -3.66
C LYS A 151 12.88 8.03 -4.02
N ARG A 152 12.28 8.14 -5.19
CA ARG A 152 11.33 9.21 -5.50
C ARG A 152 9.99 8.81 -4.90
N GLN A 153 9.66 9.38 -3.75
CA GLN A 153 8.35 9.21 -3.16
C GLN A 153 7.36 10.16 -3.85
N HIS A 154 6.22 9.64 -4.27
CA HIS A 154 5.24 10.40 -5.05
C HIS A 154 4.46 11.42 -4.23
N ASN A 155 4.55 11.31 -2.92
CA ASN A 155 3.81 12.10 -1.95
C ASN A 155 4.62 13.27 -1.35
N ILE A 156 5.79 13.62 -1.92
CA ILE A 156 6.67 14.68 -1.39
C ILE A 156 6.73 15.85 -2.37
N LEU A 157 5.57 16.33 -2.78
CA LEU A 157 5.48 17.39 -3.80
C LEU A 157 6.09 18.71 -3.33
N GLU A 158 5.74 19.18 -2.14
CA GLU A 158 6.25 20.46 -1.61
C GLU A 158 7.74 20.40 -1.25
N GLN A 159 8.24 19.26 -0.76
CA GLN A 159 9.66 19.08 -0.46
C GLN A 159 10.53 19.04 -1.73
N LEU A 160 9.93 18.70 -2.88
CA LEU A 160 10.55 18.81 -4.20
C LEU A 160 10.41 20.21 -4.82
N GLY A 161 9.86 21.18 -4.07
CA GLY A 161 9.67 22.56 -4.54
C GLY A 161 8.48 22.74 -5.48
N ILE A 162 7.54 21.79 -5.53
CA ILE A 162 6.33 21.89 -6.33
C ILE A 162 5.26 22.61 -5.50
N ASN A 163 4.88 23.81 -5.94
CA ASN A 163 3.74 24.51 -5.37
C ASN A 163 2.44 23.85 -5.81
N THR A 164 1.82 23.09 -4.88
CA THR A 164 0.61 22.33 -5.17
C THR A 164 -0.60 23.21 -5.43
N GLU A 165 -0.66 24.39 -4.82
CA GLU A 165 -1.75 25.35 -5.03
C GLU A 165 -1.72 25.93 -6.45
N GLU A 166 -0.53 26.31 -6.94
CA GLU A 166 -0.37 26.83 -8.31
C GLU A 166 -0.56 25.75 -9.39
N ARG A 167 -0.05 24.53 -9.13
CA ARG A 167 -0.05 23.47 -10.12
C ARG A 167 -1.34 22.68 -10.17
N TYR A 168 -1.96 22.44 -9.01
CA TYR A 168 -3.10 21.53 -8.87
C TYR A 168 -4.34 22.16 -8.23
N GLY A 169 -4.25 23.39 -7.72
CA GLY A 169 -5.36 24.16 -7.15
C GLY A 169 -5.74 23.77 -5.70
N TYR A 170 -4.87 23.04 -4.98
CA TYR A 170 -5.09 22.72 -3.58
C TYR A 170 -3.84 22.94 -2.72
N LYS A 171 -4.06 23.16 -1.43
CA LYS A 171 -3.02 23.21 -0.40
C LYS A 171 -2.85 21.84 0.24
N LEU A 172 -1.59 21.44 0.44
CA LEU A 172 -1.26 20.16 1.06
C LEU A 172 -1.20 20.30 2.60
N ILE A 173 -1.75 19.31 3.31
CA ILE A 173 -1.65 19.17 4.76
C ILE A 173 -1.11 17.77 5.05
N GLU A 174 0.04 17.70 5.73
CA GLU A 174 0.77 16.47 6.03
C GLU A 174 0.91 16.25 7.55
N PRO A 175 -0.14 15.78 8.23
CA PRO A 175 -0.18 15.75 9.70
C PRO A 175 0.90 14.86 10.32
N LEU A 176 1.37 13.84 9.60
CA LEU A 176 2.29 12.80 10.09
C LEU A 176 3.75 13.01 9.68
N ILE A 177 4.06 14.10 8.99
CA ILE A 177 5.38 14.32 8.36
C ILE A 177 6.57 14.26 9.33
N GLN A 178 6.35 14.50 10.62
CA GLN A 178 7.36 14.45 11.67
C GLN A 178 7.50 13.05 12.32
N LEU A 179 6.65 12.08 11.94
CA LEU A 179 6.58 10.78 12.58
C LEU A 179 7.15 9.67 11.70
N ARG A 180 7.86 8.73 12.31
CA ARG A 180 8.18 7.43 11.68
C ARG A 180 7.04 6.43 11.87
N LYS A 181 7.02 5.36 11.08
CA LYS A 181 5.95 4.34 11.10
C LYS A 181 5.66 3.75 12.48
N THR A 182 6.66 3.56 13.34
CA THR A 182 6.45 3.08 14.71
C THR A 182 5.66 4.07 15.56
N ALA A 183 5.94 5.35 15.42
CA ALA A 183 5.21 6.43 16.10
C ALA A 183 3.78 6.57 15.54
N ILE A 184 3.62 6.47 14.22
CA ILE A 184 2.28 6.50 13.56
C ILE A 184 1.40 5.35 14.06
N ARG A 185 1.95 4.13 14.21
CA ARG A 185 1.21 3.00 14.80
C ARG A 185 0.73 3.30 16.23
N GLY A 186 1.54 3.98 17.03
CA GLY A 186 1.15 4.44 18.37
C GLY A 186 -0.01 5.45 18.33
N VAL A 187 0.02 6.41 17.40
CA VAL A 187 -1.05 7.37 17.17
C VAL A 187 -2.32 6.66 16.66
N ALA A 188 -2.19 5.76 15.70
CA ALA A 188 -3.30 4.97 15.15
C ALA A 188 -4.04 4.18 16.25
N LYS A 189 -3.28 3.50 17.13
CA LYS A 189 -3.81 2.80 18.30
C LYS A 189 -4.54 3.75 19.24
N ALA A 190 -3.97 4.91 19.52
CA ALA A 190 -4.59 5.93 20.41
C ALA A 190 -5.85 6.57 19.80
N LEU A 191 -5.96 6.59 18.45
CA LEU A 191 -7.17 7.00 17.73
C LEU A 191 -8.29 5.95 17.73
N GLY A 192 -8.01 4.72 18.17
CA GLY A 192 -8.97 3.61 18.20
C GLY A 192 -9.04 2.79 16.90
N LEU A 193 -8.06 2.93 16.02
CA LEU A 193 -7.98 2.04 14.85
C LEU A 193 -7.77 0.57 15.28
N PRO A 194 -8.38 -0.41 14.61
CA PRO A 194 -8.21 -1.82 14.93
C PRO A 194 -6.76 -2.29 14.77
N GLU A 195 -6.37 -3.29 15.55
CA GLU A 195 -5.02 -3.82 15.54
C GLU A 195 -4.59 -4.34 14.16
N GLU A 196 -5.49 -4.95 13.45
CA GLU A 196 -5.26 -5.45 12.10
C GLU A 196 -4.90 -4.35 11.07
N MET A 197 -5.19 -3.08 11.35
CA MET A 197 -4.78 -1.96 10.50
C MET A 197 -3.38 -1.46 10.82
N TYR A 198 -3.06 -1.27 12.11
CA TYR A 198 -1.77 -0.69 12.46
C TYR A 198 -0.64 -1.71 12.62
N ASN A 199 -0.95 -3.01 12.76
CA ASN A 199 0.03 -4.11 12.79
C ASN A 199 0.12 -4.90 11.49
N ARG A 200 -0.56 -4.47 10.44
CA ARG A 200 -0.56 -5.14 9.13
C ARG A 200 0.85 -5.23 8.55
N PRO A 201 1.23 -6.37 7.95
CA PRO A 201 2.47 -6.48 7.18
C PRO A 201 2.55 -5.43 6.08
N PRO A 202 3.75 -4.93 5.76
CA PRO A 202 3.93 -3.95 4.69
C PRO A 202 3.33 -4.42 3.37
N PHE A 203 2.67 -3.47 2.65
CA PHE A 203 2.19 -3.70 1.31
C PHE A 203 2.73 -2.57 0.42
N PRO A 204 3.27 -2.88 -0.77
CA PRO A 204 3.93 -1.87 -1.59
C PRO A 204 2.94 -0.89 -2.21
N GLY A 205 3.39 0.34 -2.50
CA GLY A 205 2.58 1.36 -3.16
C GLY A 205 1.99 0.91 -4.51
N PRO A 206 2.75 0.20 -5.38
CA PRO A 206 2.22 -0.37 -6.60
C PRO A 206 1.29 -1.58 -6.40
N ALA A 207 0.95 -1.92 -5.17
CA ALA A 207 0.08 -3.03 -4.80
C ALA A 207 0.56 -4.38 -5.41
N LEU A 208 -0.35 -5.21 -5.93
CA LEU A 208 0.00 -6.50 -6.53
C LEU A 208 0.82 -6.38 -7.83
N ALA A 209 0.83 -5.21 -8.48
CA ALA A 209 1.69 -5.01 -9.65
C ALA A 209 3.19 -5.19 -9.33
N ALA A 210 3.62 -4.89 -8.09
CA ALA A 210 4.99 -5.13 -7.62
C ALA A 210 5.33 -6.61 -7.44
N ARG A 211 4.36 -7.49 -7.59
CA ARG A 211 4.47 -8.95 -7.41
C ARG A 211 4.23 -9.72 -8.70
N ILE A 212 4.21 -9.02 -9.84
CA ILE A 212 4.07 -9.60 -11.18
C ILE A 212 5.30 -9.25 -11.99
N ILE A 213 6.12 -10.24 -12.32
CA ILE A 213 7.25 -10.07 -13.25
C ILE A 213 6.69 -10.09 -14.67
N GLY A 214 7.08 -9.14 -15.52
CA GLY A 214 6.50 -8.94 -16.84
C GLY A 214 5.24 -8.08 -16.83
N GLU A 215 4.43 -8.14 -17.87
CA GLU A 215 3.23 -7.29 -18.04
C GLU A 215 2.17 -7.55 -16.97
N VAL A 216 1.49 -6.50 -16.54
CA VAL A 216 0.39 -6.56 -15.55
C VAL A 216 -0.95 -6.56 -16.30
N THR A 217 -1.65 -7.70 -16.25
CA THR A 217 -3.00 -7.85 -16.83
C THR A 217 -4.03 -8.23 -15.73
N PRO A 218 -5.33 -8.02 -15.96
CA PRO A 218 -6.36 -8.43 -15.00
C PRO A 218 -6.26 -9.91 -14.61
N GLU A 219 -6.00 -10.79 -15.58
CA GLU A 219 -5.87 -12.24 -15.35
C GLU A 219 -4.65 -12.56 -14.48
N ARG A 220 -3.53 -11.90 -14.73
CA ARG A 220 -2.29 -12.09 -13.96
C ARG A 220 -2.41 -11.54 -12.55
N VAL A 221 -3.11 -10.42 -12.38
CA VAL A 221 -3.44 -9.88 -11.07
C VAL A 221 -4.33 -10.84 -10.29
N GLU A 222 -5.32 -11.48 -10.93
CA GLU A 222 -6.17 -12.44 -10.25
C GLU A 222 -5.41 -13.69 -9.78
N ILE A 223 -4.44 -14.17 -10.56
CA ILE A 223 -3.55 -15.27 -10.15
C ILE A 223 -2.76 -14.88 -8.90
N VAL A 224 -2.06 -13.74 -8.92
CA VAL A 224 -1.25 -13.32 -7.77
C VAL A 224 -2.11 -12.94 -6.56
N ARG A 225 -3.32 -12.44 -6.77
CA ARG A 225 -4.28 -12.13 -5.71
C ARG A 225 -4.69 -13.37 -4.93
N ARG A 226 -5.07 -14.44 -5.62
CA ARG A 226 -5.41 -15.74 -4.99
C ARG A 226 -4.20 -16.36 -4.30
N ALA A 227 -3.04 -16.36 -4.96
CA ALA A 227 -1.81 -16.86 -4.36
C ALA A 227 -1.41 -16.04 -3.12
N THR A 228 -1.58 -14.71 -3.13
CA THR A 228 -1.34 -13.85 -1.97
C THR A 228 -2.24 -14.21 -0.80
N LYS A 229 -3.53 -14.47 -1.04
CA LYS A 229 -4.47 -14.91 0.00
C LYS A 229 -3.99 -16.19 0.67
N ILE A 230 -3.59 -17.20 -0.11
CA ILE A 230 -3.09 -18.48 0.41
C ILE A 230 -1.83 -18.26 1.25
N VAL A 231 -0.88 -17.44 0.78
CA VAL A 231 0.35 -17.12 1.51
C VAL A 231 0.02 -16.42 2.83
N GLU A 232 -0.89 -15.46 2.82
CA GLU A 232 -1.30 -14.72 4.02
C GLU A 232 -1.98 -15.64 5.05
N GLU A 233 -2.83 -16.56 4.62
CA GLU A 233 -3.50 -17.53 5.50
C GLU A 233 -2.52 -18.53 6.13
N GLU A 234 -1.59 -19.09 5.35
CA GLU A 234 -0.68 -20.13 5.82
C GLU A 234 0.49 -19.57 6.64
N LEU A 235 0.94 -18.34 6.36
CA LEU A 235 2.13 -17.78 6.98
C LEU A 235 1.84 -16.73 8.08
N PHE A 236 0.57 -16.38 8.31
CA PHE A 236 0.17 -15.38 9.32
C PHE A 236 0.79 -15.65 10.71
N ASN A 237 0.81 -16.90 11.15
CA ASN A 237 1.29 -17.29 12.48
C ASN A 237 2.81 -17.49 12.56
N THR A 238 3.55 -17.28 11.49
CA THR A 238 5.02 -17.47 11.50
C THR A 238 5.77 -16.38 12.24
N GLY A 239 5.15 -15.22 12.45
CA GLY A 239 5.81 -14.03 12.99
C GLY A 239 6.82 -13.38 12.04
N ALA A 240 6.90 -13.84 10.80
CA ALA A 240 7.81 -13.29 9.80
C ALA A 240 7.53 -11.80 9.53
N PHE A 241 8.58 -11.06 9.19
CA PHE A 241 8.50 -9.64 8.87
C PHE A 241 7.58 -9.34 7.67
N GLN A 242 7.70 -10.16 6.62
CA GLN A 242 6.86 -10.05 5.42
C GLN A 242 6.83 -11.39 4.67
N TYR A 243 5.68 -11.68 4.08
CA TYR A 243 5.48 -12.84 3.21
C TYR A 243 4.65 -12.44 2.00
N LEU A 244 4.96 -13.01 0.84
CA LEU A 244 4.33 -12.64 -0.42
C LEU A 244 4.43 -13.75 -1.48
N ALA A 245 3.49 -13.71 -2.44
CA ALA A 245 3.51 -14.52 -3.65
C ALA A 245 3.90 -13.65 -4.84
N ILE A 246 4.77 -14.15 -5.71
CA ILE A 246 5.23 -13.49 -6.93
C ILE A 246 4.87 -14.36 -8.12
N LEU A 247 4.25 -13.75 -9.13
CA LEU A 247 3.98 -14.40 -10.40
C LEU A 247 5.13 -14.16 -11.38
N HIS A 248 5.76 -15.24 -11.83
CA HIS A 248 6.77 -15.20 -12.88
C HIS A 248 6.14 -14.98 -14.26
N GLU A 249 6.93 -14.44 -15.19
CA GLU A 249 6.51 -14.26 -16.58
C GLU A 249 6.52 -15.59 -17.33
N ASP A 250 7.56 -16.39 -17.08
CA ASP A 250 7.73 -17.68 -17.69
C ASP A 250 6.66 -18.68 -17.28
N LYS A 251 6.32 -19.54 -18.24
CA LYS A 251 5.47 -20.71 -17.99
C LYS A 251 6.32 -21.96 -17.96
N VAL A 252 5.91 -22.92 -17.16
CA VAL A 252 6.59 -24.20 -16.96
C VAL A 252 5.69 -25.37 -17.30
N THR A 253 6.30 -26.49 -17.65
CA THR A 253 5.56 -27.73 -17.91
C THR A 253 5.13 -28.37 -16.60
N GLY A 254 3.84 -28.75 -16.54
CA GLY A 254 3.26 -29.53 -15.48
C GLY A 254 2.52 -30.76 -16.00
N VAL A 255 1.90 -31.49 -15.10
CA VAL A 255 0.97 -32.59 -15.42
C VAL A 255 -0.31 -32.40 -14.64
N ARG A 256 -1.46 -32.31 -15.33
CA ARG A 256 -2.77 -32.17 -14.71
C ARG A 256 -3.74 -33.22 -15.26
N LYS A 257 -4.36 -33.98 -14.36
CA LYS A 257 -5.27 -35.09 -14.73
C LYS A 257 -4.64 -36.07 -15.73
N GLY A 258 -3.35 -36.40 -15.52
CA GLY A 258 -2.60 -37.32 -16.37
C GLY A 258 -2.19 -36.78 -17.74
N LYS A 259 -2.46 -35.52 -18.03
CA LYS A 259 -2.07 -34.87 -19.31
C LYS A 259 -1.03 -33.78 -19.05
N ARG A 260 -0.15 -33.60 -20.05
CA ARG A 260 0.81 -32.50 -20.04
C ARG A 260 0.07 -31.17 -20.00
N ASP A 261 0.46 -30.31 -19.07
CA ASP A 261 -0.04 -28.95 -18.90
C ASP A 261 1.11 -27.95 -19.05
N TYR A 262 0.78 -26.68 -19.30
CA TYR A 262 1.76 -25.61 -19.45
C TYR A 262 1.21 -24.38 -18.73
N GLY A 263 1.71 -24.13 -17.53
CA GLY A 263 1.11 -23.16 -16.62
C GLY A 263 2.11 -22.23 -15.96
N SER A 264 1.57 -21.39 -15.10
CA SER A 264 2.31 -20.36 -14.38
C SER A 264 3.08 -20.94 -13.21
N GLN A 265 4.18 -20.26 -12.86
CA GLN A 265 4.97 -20.51 -11.68
C GLN A 265 4.78 -19.38 -10.67
N ILE A 266 4.55 -19.74 -9.40
CA ILE A 266 4.50 -18.81 -8.27
C ILE A 266 5.76 -19.00 -7.42
N GLU A 267 6.44 -17.89 -7.13
CA GLU A 267 7.50 -17.85 -6.13
C GLU A 267 6.92 -17.35 -4.81
N VAL A 268 7.15 -18.08 -3.73
CA VAL A 268 6.83 -17.67 -2.36
C VAL A 268 8.07 -17.06 -1.72
N ARG A 269 7.92 -15.91 -1.12
CA ARG A 269 8.91 -15.28 -0.25
C ARG A 269 8.36 -15.13 1.15
N CYS A 270 9.14 -15.51 2.15
CA CYS A 270 8.87 -15.28 3.56
C CYS A 270 10.17 -14.79 4.22
N TRP A 271 10.14 -13.63 4.87
CA TRP A 271 11.33 -12.88 5.26
C TRP A 271 11.39 -12.55 6.74
N GLU A 272 12.59 -12.77 7.30
CA GLU A 272 13.02 -12.22 8.58
C GLU A 272 13.79 -10.93 8.34
N SER A 273 13.36 -9.83 8.94
CA SER A 273 14.06 -8.54 8.89
C SER A 273 13.66 -7.66 10.08
N LYS A 274 14.53 -6.72 10.46
CA LYS A 274 14.22 -5.70 11.47
C LYS A 274 13.83 -4.36 10.85
N ASP A 275 14.43 -4.02 9.73
CA ASP A 275 14.38 -2.68 9.13
C ASP A 275 14.16 -2.68 7.60
N ALA A 276 13.90 -3.83 7.01
CA ALA A 276 13.82 -4.06 5.58
C ALA A 276 15.10 -3.79 4.78
N LYS A 277 16.21 -3.37 5.41
CA LYS A 277 17.49 -3.12 4.73
C LYS A 277 18.27 -4.40 4.50
N VAL A 278 18.33 -5.23 5.54
CA VAL A 278 18.93 -6.56 5.50
C VAL A 278 17.89 -7.58 5.90
N GLY A 279 17.84 -8.72 5.20
CA GLY A 279 16.91 -9.78 5.53
C GLY A 279 17.38 -11.17 5.10
N SER A 280 16.78 -12.18 5.70
CA SER A 280 16.99 -13.58 5.36
C SER A 280 15.66 -14.29 5.16
N PRO A 281 15.59 -15.29 4.27
CA PRO A 281 14.42 -16.13 4.16
C PRO A 281 14.13 -16.85 5.47
N THR A 282 12.86 -16.88 5.86
CA THR A 282 12.39 -17.65 7.01
C THR A 282 12.59 -19.13 6.73
N ARG A 283 13.10 -19.89 7.70
CA ARG A 283 13.24 -21.34 7.57
C ARG A 283 11.88 -22.01 7.86
N LEU A 284 11.04 -22.07 6.86
CA LEU A 284 9.74 -22.73 6.99
C LEU A 284 9.91 -24.25 7.09
N PRO A 285 9.12 -24.93 7.96
CA PRO A 285 8.97 -26.38 7.94
C PRO A 285 8.52 -26.86 6.57
N TYR A 286 8.98 -28.06 6.16
CA TYR A 286 8.71 -28.57 4.81
C TYR A 286 7.22 -28.88 4.60
N ASP A 287 6.50 -29.27 5.64
CA ASP A 287 5.05 -29.48 5.62
C ASP A 287 4.25 -28.19 5.31
N ILE A 288 4.73 -27.03 5.74
CA ILE A 288 4.15 -25.74 5.35
C ILE A 288 4.41 -25.45 3.86
N LEU A 289 5.62 -25.75 3.37
CA LEU A 289 5.94 -25.58 1.95
C LEU A 289 5.10 -26.50 1.08
N ASP A 290 4.93 -27.77 1.48
CA ASP A 290 4.06 -28.74 0.79
C ASP A 290 2.61 -28.26 0.77
N LYS A 291 2.09 -27.77 1.88
CA LYS A 291 0.73 -27.25 1.97
C LYS A 291 0.52 -26.01 1.07
N LEU A 292 1.49 -25.09 1.04
CA LEU A 292 1.46 -23.95 0.12
C LEU A 292 1.42 -24.41 -1.34
N ALA A 293 2.27 -25.37 -1.72
CA ALA A 293 2.34 -25.89 -3.08
C ALA A 293 1.04 -26.61 -3.47
N GLU A 294 0.49 -27.45 -2.59
CA GLU A 294 -0.77 -28.14 -2.80
C GLU A 294 -1.93 -27.16 -3.00
N ARG A 295 -2.10 -26.23 -2.06
CA ARG A 295 -3.16 -25.22 -2.13
C ARG A 295 -3.06 -24.37 -3.39
N MET A 296 -1.88 -23.86 -3.73
CA MET A 296 -1.70 -23.00 -4.90
C MET A 296 -1.98 -23.72 -6.22
N THR A 297 -1.59 -24.99 -6.34
CA THR A 297 -1.82 -25.75 -7.57
C THR A 297 -3.28 -26.22 -7.73
N ILE A 298 -4.03 -26.32 -6.63
CA ILE A 298 -5.46 -26.69 -6.61
C ILE A 298 -6.35 -25.44 -6.73
N GLU A 299 -6.11 -24.42 -5.90
CA GLU A 299 -7.01 -23.28 -5.72
C GLU A 299 -6.75 -22.14 -6.70
N VAL A 300 -5.52 -22.04 -7.26
CA VAL A 300 -5.17 -20.96 -8.21
C VAL A 300 -5.16 -21.50 -9.65
N PRO A 301 -6.12 -21.10 -10.49
CA PRO A 301 -6.19 -21.57 -11.87
C PRO A 301 -4.92 -21.29 -12.65
N GLY A 302 -4.42 -22.29 -13.39
CA GLY A 302 -3.26 -22.14 -14.26
C GLY A 302 -1.89 -22.21 -13.56
N VAL A 303 -1.83 -22.32 -12.23
CA VAL A 303 -0.56 -22.53 -11.51
C VAL A 303 -0.21 -24.03 -11.52
N VAL A 304 1.00 -24.35 -11.96
CA VAL A 304 1.52 -25.75 -12.04
C VAL A 304 2.82 -25.93 -11.26
N SER A 305 3.43 -24.87 -10.77
CA SER A 305 4.69 -24.92 -10.02
C SER A 305 4.74 -23.85 -8.94
N VAL A 306 5.29 -24.20 -7.78
CA VAL A 306 5.56 -23.29 -6.68
C VAL A 306 7.02 -23.43 -6.28
N THR A 307 7.70 -22.28 -6.10
CA THR A 307 9.09 -22.21 -5.65
C THR A 307 9.19 -21.40 -4.37
N TYR A 308 10.23 -21.61 -3.58
CA TYR A 308 10.53 -20.83 -2.39
C TYR A 308 11.87 -20.11 -2.53
N ASN A 309 11.90 -18.79 -2.33
CA ASN A 309 13.12 -18.00 -2.42
C ASN A 309 14.00 -18.18 -1.19
N ILE A 310 15.25 -18.61 -1.40
CA ILE A 310 16.24 -18.83 -0.34
C ILE A 310 17.38 -17.81 -0.36
N THR A 311 17.33 -16.83 -1.25
CA THR A 311 18.40 -15.83 -1.39
C THR A 311 18.21 -14.69 -0.39
N LYS A 312 19.25 -14.33 0.34
CA LYS A 312 19.25 -13.24 1.32
C LYS A 312 19.18 -11.85 0.66
N LYS A 313 18.80 -10.85 1.42
CA LYS A 313 18.91 -9.43 1.05
C LYS A 313 20.06 -8.79 1.84
N PRO A 314 21.10 -8.20 1.17
CA PRO A 314 21.37 -8.30 -0.26
C PRO A 314 21.86 -9.72 -0.67
N PRO A 315 21.94 -10.10 -1.97
CA PRO A 315 21.69 -9.28 -3.15
C PRO A 315 20.20 -9.23 -3.60
N SER A 316 19.33 -10.11 -3.07
CA SER A 316 17.92 -10.09 -3.41
C SER A 316 17.18 -8.87 -2.82
N THR A 317 15.93 -8.67 -3.23
CA THR A 317 15.01 -7.69 -2.64
C THR A 317 13.82 -8.40 -2.01
N ILE A 318 13.08 -7.74 -1.12
CA ILE A 318 11.87 -8.33 -0.51
C ILE A 318 10.77 -8.40 -1.56
N GLU A 319 10.40 -7.28 -2.17
CA GLU A 319 9.49 -7.26 -3.32
C GLU A 319 10.24 -7.63 -4.61
N ALA A 320 9.53 -8.15 -5.61
CA ALA A 320 10.15 -8.63 -6.85
C ALA A 320 10.41 -7.52 -7.86
N VAL A 321 9.63 -6.46 -7.75
CA VAL A 321 9.57 -5.37 -8.73
C VAL A 321 9.56 -4.03 -8.01
#